data_ca21412324adeac4b846188bdad1a3b8
#
_entry.id   ca21412324adeac4b846188bdad1a3b8
#
_cell.length_a   1.000
_cell.length_b   1.000
_cell.length_c   1.000
_cell.angle_alpha   90.00
_cell.angle_beta   90.00
_cell.angle_gamma   90.00
#
_symmetry.space_group_name_H-M   'P 1'
#
loop_
_entity.id
_entity.type
_entity.pdbx_description
1 polymer ?
#
loop_
_entity_poly.entity_id
_entity_poly.type
_entity_poly.pdbx_seq_one_letter_code
_entity_poly.pdbx_strand_id
1 'polypeptide(L)'
;MHKRNTYLLSAAVALVTVTVAFYFSRGLEQISFHISKSYDDVARDSTFPVKDETAIYPSEPPHPSSTWITTPVIITFDDQQHGFTLPATKFGAIGWSEFKAITMSTSPMLETLPFEQAVKLLDELQKKFKQVGWTPEPVEGNDWLKIETKEDKVRLQAKLFDQLDGVILLIPHKYSLILHIKCYARCDERNPETAKYLIDVGLGEDHFSD
;
A
#
# COMPACT_ATOMS: atom_id res chain seq x y z
N MET A 1 -42.37 -1.99 40.06
CA MET A 1 -41.11 -2.66 39.63
C MET A 1 -40.68 -2.39 38.20
N HIS A 2 -41.40 -1.64 37.35
CA HIS A 2 -41.08 -1.43 35.92
C HIS A 2 -40.04 -0.33 35.62
N LYS A 3 -39.88 0.68 36.45
CA LYS A 3 -38.97 1.82 36.19
C LYS A 3 -37.47 1.48 36.30
N ARG A 4 -37.09 0.48 37.06
CA ARG A 4 -35.67 0.13 37.30
C ARG A 4 -35.02 -0.60 36.12
N ASN A 5 -35.82 -1.37 35.36
CA ASN A 5 -35.30 -2.09 34.18
C ASN A 5 -35.12 -1.19 32.97
N THR A 6 -35.86 -0.08 32.84
CA THR A 6 -35.72 0.88 31.73
C THR A 6 -34.41 1.68 31.81
N TYR A 7 -33.94 2.01 33.01
CA TYR A 7 -32.66 2.72 33.18
C TYR A 7 -31.44 1.84 32.93
N LEU A 8 -31.54 0.53 33.22
CA LEU A 8 -30.47 -0.42 32.95
C LEU A 8 -30.32 -0.68 31.45
N LEU A 9 -31.42 -0.72 30.70
CA LEU A 9 -31.40 -0.89 29.25
C LEU A 9 -30.84 0.35 28.54
N SER A 10 -31.22 1.54 28.96
CA SER A 10 -30.69 2.79 28.39
C SER A 10 -29.22 3.03 28.69
N ALA A 11 -28.73 2.63 29.87
CA ALA A 11 -27.31 2.70 30.22
C ALA A 11 -26.47 1.72 29.41
N ALA A 12 -26.98 0.51 29.17
CA ALA A 12 -26.28 -0.49 28.34
C ALA A 12 -26.19 -0.07 26.86
N VAL A 13 -27.26 0.51 26.30
CA VAL A 13 -27.27 1.04 24.92
C VAL A 13 -26.33 2.24 24.80
N ALA A 14 -26.29 3.16 25.76
CA ALA A 14 -25.38 4.28 25.77
C ALA A 14 -23.90 3.84 25.87
N LEU A 15 -23.60 2.80 26.65
CA LEU A 15 -22.25 2.25 26.78
C LEU A 15 -21.76 1.60 25.46
N VAL A 16 -22.65 0.86 24.78
CA VAL A 16 -22.35 0.24 23.49
C VAL A 16 -22.14 1.28 22.40
N THR A 17 -22.97 2.34 22.36
CA THR A 17 -22.80 3.42 21.38
C THR A 17 -21.51 4.22 21.60
N VAL A 18 -21.10 4.47 22.84
CA VAL A 18 -19.83 5.15 23.17
C VAL A 18 -18.64 4.28 22.81
N THR A 19 -18.67 2.97 23.08
CA THR A 19 -17.59 2.06 22.69
C THR A 19 -17.46 1.92 21.17
N VAL A 20 -18.57 1.80 20.44
CA VAL A 20 -18.56 1.76 18.97
C VAL A 20 -18.05 3.08 18.38
N ALA A 21 -18.50 4.23 18.89
CA ALA A 21 -17.99 5.54 18.46
C ALA A 21 -16.48 5.70 18.75
N PHE A 22 -15.99 5.16 19.88
CA PHE A 22 -14.57 5.21 20.24
C PHE A 22 -13.72 4.31 19.33
N TYR A 23 -14.24 3.16 18.91
CA TYR A 23 -13.58 2.29 17.91
C TYR A 23 -13.54 2.92 16.51
N PHE A 24 -14.60 3.61 16.10
CA PHE A 24 -14.64 4.32 14.80
C PHE A 24 -13.85 5.65 14.79
N SER A 25 -13.55 6.23 15.94
CA SER A 25 -12.76 7.46 16.05
C SER A 25 -11.25 7.22 16.12
N ARG A 26 -10.76 6.00 16.31
CA ARG A 26 -9.37 5.65 16.09
C ARG A 26 -9.17 5.58 14.58
N GLY A 27 -8.59 6.64 14.00
CA GLY A 27 -8.10 6.62 12.62
C GLY A 27 -7.24 5.38 12.38
N LEU A 28 -7.11 4.96 11.12
CA LEU A 28 -6.22 3.86 10.78
C LEU A 28 -4.81 4.16 11.27
N GLU A 29 -4.11 3.13 11.73
CA GLU A 29 -2.68 3.22 12.05
C GLU A 29 -1.89 3.69 10.83
N GLN A 30 -0.74 4.30 11.07
CA GLN A 30 0.10 4.87 10.01
C GLN A 30 1.54 4.42 10.19
N ILE A 31 2.19 4.16 9.07
CA ILE A 31 3.63 3.98 8.98
C ILE A 31 4.20 5.14 8.16
N SER A 32 5.22 5.82 8.71
CA SER A 32 5.93 6.93 8.07
C SER A 32 7.40 6.55 7.90
N PHE A 33 7.84 6.39 6.64
CA PHE A 33 9.20 5.95 6.33
C PHE A 33 9.72 6.58 5.03
N HIS A 34 11.04 6.59 4.87
CA HIS A 34 11.72 6.72 3.58
C HIS A 34 12.92 5.76 3.53
N ILE A 35 13.43 5.51 2.34
CA ILE A 35 14.61 4.67 2.15
C ILE A 35 15.79 5.27 2.91
N SER A 36 16.56 4.43 3.58
CA SER A 36 17.66 4.77 4.49
C SER A 36 17.25 5.41 5.84
N LYS A 37 15.94 5.62 6.12
CA LYS A 37 15.47 6.05 7.45
C LYS A 37 15.77 4.97 8.48
N SER A 38 16.23 5.38 9.66
CA SER A 38 16.55 4.43 10.71
C SER A 38 15.30 3.73 11.24
N TYR A 39 15.46 2.48 11.67
CA TYR A 39 14.40 1.68 12.27
C TYR A 39 13.71 2.39 13.46
N ASP A 40 14.53 2.99 14.35
CA ASP A 40 14.00 3.71 15.51
C ASP A 40 13.23 4.97 15.13
N ASP A 41 13.66 5.69 14.08
CA ASP A 41 12.94 6.86 13.58
C ASP A 41 11.62 6.45 12.92
N VAL A 42 11.59 5.38 12.13
CA VAL A 42 10.34 4.86 11.57
C VAL A 42 9.39 4.44 12.69
N ALA A 43 9.88 3.72 13.70
CA ALA A 43 9.05 3.30 14.83
C ALA A 43 8.53 4.47 15.66
N ARG A 44 9.32 5.54 15.83
CA ARG A 44 8.90 6.75 16.54
C ARG A 44 7.86 7.56 15.77
N ASP A 45 8.02 7.66 14.45
CA ASP A 45 7.21 8.52 13.58
C ASP A 45 5.93 7.81 13.07
N SER A 46 5.73 6.55 13.48
CA SER A 46 4.59 5.72 13.12
C SER A 46 3.66 5.49 14.32
N THR A 47 2.36 5.33 14.05
CA THR A 47 1.40 4.84 15.06
C THR A 47 1.21 3.33 15.00
N PHE A 48 1.59 2.70 13.88
CA PHE A 48 1.67 1.24 13.75
C PHE A 48 2.79 0.69 14.63
N PRO A 49 2.60 -0.45 15.31
CA PRO A 49 3.56 -1.00 16.27
C PRO A 49 4.75 -1.67 15.55
N VAL A 50 5.57 -0.87 14.86
CA VAL A 50 6.69 -1.34 14.03
C VAL A 50 7.60 -2.30 14.80
N LYS A 51 7.88 -2.01 16.09
CA LYS A 51 8.78 -2.84 16.91
C LYS A 51 8.21 -4.22 17.22
N ASP A 52 6.91 -4.30 17.43
CA ASP A 52 6.23 -5.56 17.77
C ASP A 52 6.01 -6.45 16.53
N GLU A 53 5.90 -5.81 15.36
CA GLU A 53 5.63 -6.47 14.06
C GLU A 53 6.91 -6.74 13.25
N THR A 54 8.08 -6.54 13.86
CA THR A 54 9.38 -6.76 13.21
C THR A 54 10.17 -7.86 13.92
N ALA A 55 10.53 -8.91 13.16
CA ALA A 55 11.46 -9.91 13.63
C ALA A 55 12.91 -9.41 13.43
N ILE A 56 13.54 -8.92 14.48
CA ILE A 56 14.97 -8.56 14.48
C ILE A 56 15.75 -9.64 15.17
N TYR A 57 16.72 -10.23 14.46
CA TYR A 57 17.64 -11.20 15.05
C TYR A 57 18.74 -10.45 15.79
N PRO A 58 19.00 -10.80 17.06
CA PRO A 58 20.07 -10.21 17.86
C PRO A 58 21.44 -10.74 17.41
N SER A 59 21.98 -10.20 16.34
CA SER A 59 23.29 -10.54 15.79
C SER A 59 24.05 -9.31 15.37
N GLU A 60 25.38 -9.35 15.42
CA GLU A 60 26.22 -8.29 14.89
C GLU A 60 27.14 -8.85 13.77
N PRO A 61 27.07 -8.30 12.56
CA PRO A 61 26.13 -7.25 12.13
C PRO A 61 24.68 -7.76 12.11
N PRO A 62 23.69 -6.86 12.25
CA PRO A 62 22.28 -7.26 12.25
C PRO A 62 21.91 -7.86 10.90
N HIS A 63 21.25 -9.02 10.92
CA HIS A 63 20.73 -9.65 9.71
C HIS A 63 19.59 -8.84 9.10
N PRO A 64 19.36 -8.92 7.77
CA PRO A 64 18.18 -8.38 7.15
C PRO A 64 16.90 -8.88 7.82
N SER A 65 15.94 -8.00 8.00
CA SER A 65 14.66 -8.30 8.66
C SER A 65 13.51 -7.58 7.94
N SER A 66 12.28 -7.84 8.37
CA SER A 66 11.11 -7.19 7.79
C SER A 66 10.07 -6.88 8.87
N THR A 67 9.44 -5.72 8.77
CA THR A 67 8.18 -5.40 9.44
C THR A 67 7.04 -5.89 8.56
N TRP A 68 6.18 -6.74 9.10
CA TRP A 68 5.03 -7.27 8.36
C TRP A 68 3.75 -6.52 8.70
N ILE A 69 3.00 -6.15 7.68
CA ILE A 69 1.73 -5.45 7.79
C ILE A 69 0.63 -6.47 7.60
N THR A 70 -0.11 -6.75 8.67
CA THR A 70 -1.19 -7.76 8.72
C THR A 70 -2.55 -7.16 9.09
N THR A 71 -2.57 -5.89 9.52
CA THR A 71 -3.77 -5.12 9.87
C THR A 71 -3.92 -3.89 8.97
N PRO A 72 -5.12 -3.31 8.85
CA PRO A 72 -5.31 -2.11 8.04
C PRO A 72 -4.46 -0.93 8.51
N VAL A 73 -3.63 -0.39 7.60
CA VAL A 73 -2.69 0.70 7.88
C VAL A 73 -2.58 1.63 6.66
N ILE A 74 -2.24 2.89 6.91
CA ILE A 74 -1.85 3.86 5.86
C ILE A 74 -0.34 3.93 5.83
N ILE A 75 0.26 3.80 4.64
CA ILE A 75 1.70 3.94 4.44
C ILE A 75 1.99 5.29 3.82
N THR A 76 2.89 6.05 4.44
CA THR A 76 3.42 7.30 3.93
C THR A 76 4.91 7.16 3.66
N PHE A 77 5.31 7.37 2.41
CA PHE A 77 6.69 7.63 2.05
C PHE A 77 6.96 9.11 2.31
N ASP A 78 7.73 9.42 3.35
CA ASP A 78 7.85 10.75 3.94
C ASP A 78 9.04 11.56 3.42
N ASP A 79 9.54 11.26 2.21
CA ASP A 79 10.53 12.10 1.53
C ASP A 79 9.97 13.52 1.30
N GLN A 80 10.81 14.54 1.53
CA GLN A 80 10.37 15.95 1.48
C GLN A 80 9.94 16.43 0.09
N GLN A 81 10.50 15.87 -0.98
CA GLN A 81 10.26 16.29 -2.36
C GLN A 81 9.39 15.30 -3.14
N HIS A 82 9.58 14.01 -2.91
CA HIS A 82 9.03 12.93 -3.70
C HIS A 82 8.09 12.04 -2.89
N GLY A 83 7.75 12.48 -1.68
CA GLY A 83 6.90 11.74 -0.75
C GLY A 83 5.45 11.63 -1.22
N PHE A 84 4.78 10.57 -0.76
CA PHE A 84 3.38 10.31 -1.04
C PHE A 84 2.75 9.46 0.05
N THR A 85 1.42 9.50 0.13
CA THR A 85 0.65 8.61 1.00
C THR A 85 -0.18 7.67 0.15
N LEU A 86 -0.09 6.38 0.42
CA LEU A 86 -0.88 5.35 -0.25
C LEU A 86 -2.27 5.21 0.40
N PRO A 87 -3.27 4.73 -0.33
CA PRO A 87 -4.51 4.24 0.26
C PRO A 87 -4.24 3.16 1.31
N ALA A 88 -5.21 2.96 2.21
CA ALA A 88 -5.10 1.95 3.24
C ALA A 88 -4.86 0.56 2.64
N THR A 89 -3.94 -0.17 3.27
CA THR A 89 -3.60 -1.56 2.96
C THR A 89 -3.72 -2.43 4.20
N LYS A 90 -3.86 -3.72 4.02
CA LYS A 90 -3.71 -4.75 5.07
C LYS A 90 -2.66 -5.79 4.70
N PHE A 91 -1.88 -5.51 3.67
CA PHE A 91 -0.83 -6.39 3.18
C PHE A 91 0.38 -5.59 2.75
N GLY A 92 1.52 -5.85 3.37
CA GLY A 92 2.77 -5.22 2.99
C GLY A 92 3.93 -5.62 3.89
N ALA A 93 5.11 -5.18 3.50
CA ALA A 93 6.31 -5.34 4.29
C ALA A 93 7.26 -4.15 4.07
N ILE A 94 8.00 -3.78 5.12
CA ILE A 94 9.16 -2.91 5.03
C ILE A 94 10.39 -3.77 5.33
N GLY A 95 11.31 -3.82 4.38
CA GLY A 95 12.58 -4.54 4.52
C GLY A 95 13.64 -3.65 5.17
N TRP A 96 14.44 -4.26 6.04
CA TRP A 96 15.51 -3.62 6.80
C TRP A 96 16.85 -4.28 6.50
N SER A 97 17.89 -3.46 6.35
CA SER A 97 19.28 -3.87 6.39
C SER A 97 20.06 -2.88 7.24
N GLU A 98 20.94 -3.37 8.12
CA GLU A 98 21.72 -2.51 9.02
C GLU A 98 20.87 -1.48 9.79
N PHE A 99 19.67 -1.89 10.24
CA PHE A 99 18.67 -1.05 10.89
C PHE A 99 18.18 0.16 10.07
N LYS A 100 18.28 0.10 8.74
CA LYS A 100 17.74 1.11 7.82
C LYS A 100 16.69 0.48 6.91
N ALA A 101 15.66 1.26 6.58
CA ALA A 101 14.67 0.86 5.60
C ALA A 101 15.31 0.80 4.22
N ILE A 102 15.23 -0.36 3.55
CA ILE A 102 15.80 -0.57 2.21
C ILE A 102 14.75 -0.81 1.14
N THR A 103 13.61 -1.37 1.51
CA THR A 103 12.52 -1.66 0.59
C THR A 103 11.16 -1.53 1.26
N MET A 104 10.13 -1.32 0.46
CA MET A 104 8.74 -1.48 0.85
C MET A 104 8.00 -2.21 -0.28
N SER A 105 7.15 -3.14 0.08
CA SER A 105 6.20 -3.77 -0.84
C SER A 105 4.82 -3.77 -0.22
N THR A 106 3.81 -3.38 -0.99
CA THR A 106 2.42 -3.35 -0.52
C THR A 106 1.43 -3.44 -1.66
N SER A 107 0.21 -3.83 -1.34
CA SER A 107 -0.95 -3.68 -2.23
C SER A 107 -1.87 -2.62 -1.61
N PRO A 108 -1.92 -1.38 -2.14
CA PRO A 108 -2.61 -0.25 -1.52
C PRO A 108 -4.13 -0.36 -1.65
N MET A 109 -4.68 -1.44 -1.10
CA MET A 109 -6.10 -1.76 -1.07
C MET A 109 -6.41 -2.72 0.07
N LEU A 110 -7.63 -2.69 0.58
CA LEU A 110 -8.09 -3.59 1.64
C LEU A 110 -8.59 -4.93 1.10
N GLU A 111 -9.03 -4.96 -0.16
CA GLU A 111 -9.55 -6.14 -0.85
C GLU A 111 -9.19 -6.09 -2.33
N THR A 112 -9.22 -7.25 -2.99
CA THR A 112 -9.10 -7.30 -4.45
C THR A 112 -10.30 -6.65 -5.13
N LEU A 113 -10.07 -5.88 -6.19
CA LEU A 113 -11.06 -5.00 -6.78
C LEU A 113 -11.61 -5.54 -8.11
N PRO A 114 -12.87 -5.24 -8.47
CA PRO A 114 -13.33 -5.33 -9.85
C PRO A 114 -12.48 -4.44 -10.77
N PHE A 115 -12.41 -4.77 -12.06
CA PHE A 115 -11.54 -4.09 -13.02
C PHE A 115 -11.66 -2.55 -13.01
N GLU A 116 -12.86 -2.01 -13.13
CA GLU A 116 -13.07 -0.57 -13.18
C GLU A 116 -12.60 0.16 -11.91
N GLN A 117 -12.75 -0.48 -10.74
CA GLN A 117 -12.26 0.08 -9.49
C GLN A 117 -10.73 0.00 -9.40
N ALA A 118 -10.13 -1.10 -9.88
CA ALA A 118 -8.68 -1.24 -9.93
C ALA A 118 -8.06 -0.22 -10.89
N VAL A 119 -8.66 0.00 -12.08
CA VAL A 119 -8.19 1.01 -13.04
C VAL A 119 -8.33 2.44 -12.46
N LYS A 120 -9.42 2.72 -11.76
CA LYS A 120 -9.57 4.02 -11.08
C LYS A 120 -8.47 4.26 -10.04
N LEU A 121 -8.20 3.26 -9.20
CA LEU A 121 -7.12 3.35 -8.22
C LEU A 121 -5.75 3.49 -8.89
N LEU A 122 -5.51 2.74 -9.97
CA LEU A 122 -4.28 2.83 -10.76
C LEU A 122 -4.07 4.25 -11.32
N ASP A 123 -5.12 4.86 -11.87
CA ASP A 123 -5.10 6.25 -12.37
C ASP A 123 -4.76 7.26 -11.25
N GLU A 124 -5.39 7.11 -10.09
CA GLU A 124 -5.12 7.94 -8.91
C GLU A 124 -3.66 7.82 -8.43
N LEU A 125 -3.11 6.60 -8.43
CA LEU A 125 -1.72 6.35 -8.07
C LEU A 125 -0.76 6.96 -9.10
N GLN A 126 -0.99 6.75 -10.40
CA GLN A 126 -0.16 7.33 -11.46
C GLN A 126 -0.16 8.86 -11.38
N LYS A 127 -1.32 9.49 -11.18
CA LYS A 127 -1.42 10.95 -11.01
C LYS A 127 -0.63 11.42 -9.79
N LYS A 128 -0.76 10.74 -8.67
CA LYS A 128 -0.03 11.05 -7.44
C LYS A 128 1.48 10.99 -7.64
N PHE A 129 1.99 9.92 -8.24
CA PHE A 129 3.42 9.78 -8.49
C PHE A 129 3.95 10.84 -9.46
N LYS A 130 3.22 11.13 -10.55
CA LYS A 130 3.55 12.23 -11.47
C LYS A 130 3.65 13.59 -10.76
N GLN A 131 2.73 13.88 -9.86
CA GLN A 131 2.67 15.17 -9.13
C GLN A 131 3.90 15.41 -8.24
N VAL A 132 4.51 14.34 -7.73
CA VAL A 132 5.71 14.43 -6.86
C VAL A 132 7.01 14.07 -7.59
N GLY A 133 6.97 14.06 -8.93
CA GLY A 133 8.15 14.04 -9.78
C GLY A 133 8.70 12.68 -10.16
N TRP A 134 7.96 11.58 -9.89
CA TRP A 134 8.35 10.26 -10.39
C TRP A 134 8.15 10.18 -11.91
N THR A 135 9.11 9.57 -12.60
CA THR A 135 9.09 9.41 -14.08
C THR A 135 9.38 7.96 -14.46
N PRO A 136 8.81 7.45 -15.56
CA PRO A 136 9.19 6.14 -16.05
C PRO A 136 10.71 6.03 -16.31
N GLU A 137 11.27 4.88 -15.95
CA GLU A 137 12.63 4.53 -16.36
C GLU A 137 12.76 4.63 -17.89
N PRO A 138 13.81 5.29 -18.44
CA PRO A 138 13.92 5.58 -19.86
C PRO A 138 14.38 4.36 -20.67
N VAL A 139 13.64 3.26 -20.61
CA VAL A 139 13.84 2.06 -21.44
C VAL A 139 12.64 1.80 -22.33
N GLU A 140 12.91 1.19 -23.49
CA GLU A 140 11.86 0.89 -24.46
C GLU A 140 10.75 0.02 -23.84
N GLY A 141 9.50 0.43 -24.02
CA GLY A 141 8.33 -0.28 -23.54
C GLY A 141 7.96 0.01 -22.08
N ASN A 142 8.76 0.75 -21.33
CA ASN A 142 8.43 1.20 -19.99
C ASN A 142 7.85 2.61 -20.04
N ASP A 143 6.54 2.74 -19.90
CA ASP A 143 5.81 4.01 -19.90
C ASP A 143 4.61 3.90 -18.95
N TRP A 144 4.00 5.04 -18.63
CA TRP A 144 2.75 5.07 -17.87
C TRP A 144 1.70 4.16 -18.52
N LEU A 145 0.99 3.40 -17.68
CA LEU A 145 -0.07 2.53 -18.19
C LEU A 145 -1.18 3.37 -18.83
N LYS A 146 -1.50 3.04 -20.07
CA LYS A 146 -2.56 3.70 -20.84
C LYS A 146 -3.91 3.15 -20.45
N ILE A 147 -4.75 4.02 -19.87
CA ILE A 147 -6.06 3.67 -19.29
C ILE A 147 -7.11 4.76 -19.54
N GLU A 148 -6.80 5.73 -20.42
CA GLU A 148 -7.63 6.89 -20.65
C GLU A 148 -8.86 6.55 -21.50
N THR A 149 -8.68 5.70 -22.53
CA THR A 149 -9.75 5.36 -23.45
C THR A 149 -10.41 4.02 -23.09
N LYS A 150 -11.61 3.79 -23.60
CA LYS A 150 -12.28 2.50 -23.44
C LYS A 150 -11.48 1.37 -24.10
N GLU A 151 -10.88 1.64 -25.24
CA GLU A 151 -10.06 0.71 -26.00
C GLU A 151 -8.79 0.33 -25.22
N ASP A 152 -8.14 1.28 -24.53
CA ASP A 152 -6.99 1.03 -23.68
C ASP A 152 -7.36 0.10 -22.53
N LYS A 153 -8.47 0.36 -21.85
CA LYS A 153 -8.97 -0.48 -20.75
C LYS A 153 -9.28 -1.90 -21.21
N VAL A 154 -9.93 -2.06 -22.34
CA VAL A 154 -10.23 -3.39 -22.92
C VAL A 154 -8.93 -4.16 -23.23
N ARG A 155 -7.93 -3.49 -23.83
CA ARG A 155 -6.62 -4.12 -24.09
C ARG A 155 -5.91 -4.50 -22.80
N LEU A 156 -5.89 -3.61 -21.81
CA LEU A 156 -5.29 -3.90 -20.51
C LEU A 156 -5.98 -5.10 -19.87
N GLN A 157 -7.31 -5.12 -19.79
CA GLN A 157 -8.05 -6.22 -19.17
C GLN A 157 -7.78 -7.56 -19.85
N ALA A 158 -7.75 -7.57 -21.18
CA ALA A 158 -7.41 -8.78 -21.94
C ALA A 158 -5.99 -9.28 -21.64
N LYS A 159 -5.01 -8.35 -21.59
CA LYS A 159 -3.61 -8.66 -21.25
C LYS A 159 -3.49 -9.25 -19.84
N LEU A 160 -4.24 -8.72 -18.88
CA LEU A 160 -4.16 -9.14 -17.46
C LEU A 160 -4.66 -10.56 -17.19
N PHE A 161 -5.35 -11.21 -18.12
CA PHE A 161 -5.67 -12.63 -18.00
C PHE A 161 -4.47 -13.55 -18.26
N ASP A 162 -3.44 -13.04 -18.94
CA ASP A 162 -2.27 -13.84 -19.32
C ASP A 162 -1.00 -13.42 -18.56
N GLN A 163 -0.88 -12.13 -18.22
CA GLN A 163 0.30 -11.61 -17.56
C GLN A 163 -0.02 -10.32 -16.77
N LEU A 164 0.87 -9.95 -15.86
CA LEU A 164 0.79 -8.63 -15.22
C LEU A 164 1.17 -7.51 -16.20
N ASP A 165 0.78 -6.28 -15.86
CA ASP A 165 1.25 -5.07 -16.53
C ASP A 165 1.73 -4.05 -15.50
N GLY A 166 2.64 -3.16 -15.88
CA GLY A 166 3.18 -2.20 -14.92
C GLY A 166 4.20 -1.25 -15.51
N VAL A 167 4.73 -0.42 -14.64
CA VAL A 167 5.76 0.57 -14.95
C VAL A 167 6.79 0.63 -13.83
N ILE A 168 8.05 0.81 -14.18
CA ILE A 168 9.14 1.15 -13.27
C ILE A 168 9.29 2.66 -13.33
N LEU A 169 9.22 3.30 -12.17
CA LEU A 169 9.35 4.74 -12.00
C LEU A 169 10.63 5.04 -11.23
N LEU A 170 11.29 6.14 -11.57
CA LEU A 170 12.52 6.57 -10.95
C LEU A 170 12.43 7.99 -10.38
N ILE A 171 13.15 8.20 -9.30
CA ILE A 171 13.79 9.45 -8.94
C ILE A 171 15.29 9.19 -9.11
N PRO A 172 15.91 9.64 -10.23
CA PRO A 172 17.26 9.24 -10.62
C PRO A 172 18.26 9.35 -9.48
N HIS A 173 19.09 8.31 -9.32
CA HIS A 173 20.14 8.17 -8.30
C HIS A 173 19.63 8.19 -6.84
N LYS A 174 18.30 8.09 -6.63
CA LYS A 174 17.71 8.05 -5.28
C LYS A 174 16.82 6.83 -5.09
N TYR A 175 15.75 6.74 -5.88
CA TYR A 175 14.68 5.78 -5.62
C TYR A 175 14.17 5.14 -6.91
N SER A 176 13.78 3.88 -6.80
CA SER A 176 12.98 3.17 -7.79
C SER A 176 11.63 2.76 -7.19
N LEU A 177 10.57 2.87 -7.98
CA LEU A 177 9.23 2.44 -7.62
C LEU A 177 8.67 1.56 -8.74
N ILE A 178 8.15 0.41 -8.37
CA ILE A 178 7.45 -0.50 -9.28
C ILE A 178 5.97 -0.38 -9.00
N LEU A 179 5.18 -0.10 -10.03
CA LEU A 179 3.72 -0.08 -9.98
C LEU A 179 3.19 -1.14 -10.94
N HIS A 180 2.61 -2.20 -10.38
CA HIS A 180 2.05 -3.30 -11.16
C HIS A 180 0.55 -3.44 -10.92
N ILE A 181 -0.16 -3.89 -11.96
CA ILE A 181 -1.53 -4.40 -11.88
C ILE A 181 -1.56 -5.83 -12.41
N LYS A 182 -2.31 -6.71 -11.74
CA LYS A 182 -2.46 -8.11 -12.15
C LYS A 182 -3.86 -8.62 -11.86
N CYS A 183 -4.30 -9.58 -12.64
CA CYS A 183 -5.44 -10.39 -12.27
C CYS A 183 -5.04 -11.30 -11.09
N TYR A 184 -5.89 -11.40 -10.06
CA TYR A 184 -5.57 -12.13 -8.83
C TYR A 184 -6.53 -13.29 -8.55
N ALA A 185 -7.82 -13.10 -8.79
CA ALA A 185 -8.80 -14.15 -8.54
C ALA A 185 -9.74 -14.33 -9.74
N ARG A 186 -10.11 -15.59 -10.01
CA ARG A 186 -10.99 -16.01 -11.11
C ARG A 186 -10.45 -15.62 -12.50
N CYS A 187 -9.14 -15.61 -12.64
CA CYS A 187 -8.47 -15.19 -13.87
C CYS A 187 -8.57 -16.24 -14.97
N ASP A 188 -8.53 -17.52 -14.60
CA ASP A 188 -8.69 -18.70 -15.45
C ASP A 188 -10.06 -18.78 -16.13
N GLU A 189 -11.09 -18.21 -15.50
CA GLU A 189 -12.42 -18.10 -16.11
C GLU A 189 -12.47 -17.11 -17.29
N ARG A 190 -11.47 -16.21 -17.39
CA ARG A 190 -11.36 -15.14 -18.41
C ARG A 190 -12.64 -14.32 -18.54
N ASN A 191 -13.39 -14.19 -17.44
CA ASN A 191 -14.64 -13.47 -17.39
C ASN A 191 -14.38 -12.05 -16.80
N PRO A 192 -14.48 -10.98 -17.61
CA PRO A 192 -14.24 -9.61 -17.19
C PRO A 192 -15.10 -9.13 -15.99
N GLU A 193 -16.30 -9.69 -15.85
CA GLU A 193 -17.25 -9.28 -14.81
C GLU A 193 -16.95 -9.90 -13.44
N THR A 194 -16.35 -11.08 -13.42
CA THR A 194 -16.12 -11.83 -12.18
C THR A 194 -14.69 -11.81 -11.70
N ALA A 195 -13.73 -11.56 -12.59
CA ALA A 195 -12.32 -11.45 -12.27
C ALA A 195 -12.03 -10.32 -11.28
N LYS A 196 -11.06 -10.55 -10.39
CA LYS A 196 -10.59 -9.56 -9.40
C LYS A 196 -9.13 -9.24 -9.63
N TYR A 197 -8.78 -7.98 -9.37
CA TYR A 197 -7.47 -7.44 -9.67
C TYR A 197 -6.79 -6.92 -8.41
N LEU A 198 -5.47 -6.94 -8.44
CA LEU A 198 -4.60 -6.45 -7.39
C LEU A 198 -3.62 -5.45 -8.00
N ILE A 199 -3.33 -4.38 -7.28
CA ILE A 199 -2.25 -3.44 -7.59
C ILE A 199 -1.16 -3.64 -6.55
N ASP A 200 0.08 -3.77 -7.01
CA ASP A 200 1.25 -3.84 -6.15
C ASP A 200 2.12 -2.59 -6.35
N VAL A 201 2.65 -2.08 -5.25
CA VAL A 201 3.63 -1.00 -5.21
C VAL A 201 4.85 -1.50 -4.47
N GLY A 202 5.98 -1.50 -5.16
CA GLY A 202 7.30 -1.76 -4.57
C GLY A 202 8.14 -0.49 -4.59
N LEU A 203 8.93 -0.25 -3.55
CA LEU A 203 9.83 0.91 -3.43
C LEU A 203 11.19 0.45 -2.91
N GLY A 204 12.26 1.00 -3.45
CA GLY A 204 13.63 0.73 -3.04
C GLY A 204 14.59 1.82 -3.46
N GLU A 205 15.89 1.57 -3.26
CA GLU A 205 16.93 2.40 -3.84
C GLU A 205 16.92 2.28 -5.37
N ASP A 206 17.38 3.33 -6.03
CA ASP A 206 17.56 3.30 -7.48
C ASP A 206 18.81 2.50 -7.86
N HIS A 207 18.61 1.41 -8.57
CA HIS A 207 19.67 0.56 -9.14
C HIS A 207 19.62 0.54 -10.68
N PHE A 208 18.85 1.42 -11.30
CA PHE A 208 18.62 1.48 -12.73
C PHE A 208 19.34 2.68 -13.40
N SER A 209 19.61 3.75 -12.62
CA SER A 209 20.35 4.91 -13.14
C SER A 209 21.86 4.66 -13.06
N ASP A 210 22.56 4.83 -14.19
CA ASP A 210 24.03 4.74 -14.30
C ASP A 210 24.75 5.93 -13.63
#